data_4d821088b84608ddf084a325ae11a5a9
#
_entry.id   4d821088b84608ddf084a325ae11a5a9
#
_cell.length_a   1.000
_cell.length_b   1.000
_cell.length_c   1.000
_cell.angle_alpha   90.00
_cell.angle_beta   90.00
_cell.angle_gamma   90.00
#
_symmetry.space_group_name_H-M   'P 1'
#
loop_
_entity.id
_entity.type
_entity.pdbx_description
1 polymer ?
#
loop_
_entity_poly.entity_id
_entity_poly.type
_entity_poly.pdbx_seq_one_letter_code
_entity_poly.pdbx_strand_id
1 'polypeptide(L)'
;MKTILNRTPLMALLLQIATLAANAQSITAPEPCGPTPNVNQLALQNMEEYAFLHYSLNTYTDMEWGYGNENPAVFNPTKLDVRQWVRTCKAAGMKGIILTAKHHCGFCLWPSEYTEYSIKNSPWKNGKGDIVGDLAKACHEYGLKFAVYLSPWDRNHAGYGKPEYVTYFRNQLRELLTNYGDIFEVWFDGANGGNGYYGGTNETRMIDRTTYYQWPETYRMIRQLQPKAVIWNDGGERGDLRWVGTEAGNVGETNWSLLNKTGDVPWEQLHYGLENGNAWVPGETNTSIRPGWFYHKSEDDHVKSLSKLMDTYYKSVGRNSTLLLNFPIDRDGLINPIDSARGIAFARMVEQVFSNNLAQRAKVSASNVRGNSRTYSAANVIDKSMQTYWAADDGVTKATLTIRFNKPTRFNRFMAQEFIQLGQRVSKFSLKALVGSKWVSLKDELVDNGDGLTTIGRKRIICFPTIKATQLKFIIEDSKKCPLISNIGVYLAPELSMDIPNSGEKFASKFNVTIVGSNDVPGKSILVDMEQSKMVSGFRYLPPQNTRNGIITHYSLWTSENGNDWTKVCSGEFPNVVNNPIWQNLTFKATKARFIRLDGEQISEGDRVLYSDIDVNINK
;
A
#
# COMPACT_ATOMS: atom_id res chain seq x y z
N MET A 1 -65.30 27.11 60.78
CA MET A 1 -64.60 25.87 60.48
C MET A 1 -63.74 26.14 59.26
N LYS A 2 -62.40 26.26 59.45
CA LYS A 2 -61.42 26.41 58.36
C LYS A 2 -60.72 25.13 58.17
N THR A 3 -60.84 24.51 57.00
CA THR A 3 -60.16 23.28 56.61
C THR A 3 -58.73 23.58 56.21
N ILE A 4 -57.77 23.12 56.94
CA ILE A 4 -56.32 23.16 56.63
C ILE A 4 -56.02 21.97 55.67
N LEU A 5 -55.73 22.28 54.44
CA LEU A 5 -55.21 21.29 53.46
C LEU A 5 -53.71 21.05 53.71
N ASN A 6 -53.41 19.79 54.08
CA ASN A 6 -52.03 19.29 54.25
C ASN A 6 -51.27 19.22 52.91
N ARG A 7 -50.27 20.12 52.68
CA ARG A 7 -49.47 20.23 51.45
C ARG A 7 -48.08 19.49 51.55
N THR A 8 -47.93 18.58 52.52
CA THR A 8 -46.60 18.03 52.83
C THR A 8 -46.13 16.80 52.06
N PRO A 9 -46.92 15.97 51.32
CA PRO A 9 -46.35 14.84 50.63
C PRO A 9 -45.80 15.13 49.21
N LEU A 10 -46.22 16.25 48.56
CA LEU A 10 -45.78 16.51 47.18
C LEU A 10 -44.36 17.09 47.07
N MET A 11 -43.92 17.81 48.12
CA MET A 11 -42.60 18.43 48.15
C MET A 11 -41.49 17.39 48.46
N ALA A 12 -41.80 16.35 49.25
CA ALA A 12 -40.87 15.26 49.55
C ALA A 12 -40.63 14.35 48.33
N LEU A 13 -41.65 14.13 47.48
CA LEU A 13 -41.53 13.33 46.27
C LEU A 13 -40.74 14.09 45.18
N LEU A 14 -40.88 15.40 45.06
CA LEU A 14 -40.10 16.25 44.11
C LEU A 14 -38.62 16.36 44.56
N LEU A 15 -38.32 16.39 45.85
CA LEU A 15 -36.94 16.36 46.33
C LEU A 15 -36.25 15.00 46.10
N GLN A 16 -36.96 13.89 46.21
CA GLN A 16 -36.41 12.55 45.92
C GLN A 16 -36.19 12.35 44.42
N ILE A 17 -37.01 12.93 43.56
CA ILE A 17 -36.78 12.88 42.10
C ILE A 17 -35.62 13.80 41.71
N ALA A 18 -35.43 14.95 42.35
CA ALA A 18 -34.30 15.83 42.11
C ALA A 18 -32.97 15.25 42.59
N THR A 19 -32.95 14.49 43.70
CA THR A 19 -31.74 13.82 44.21
C THR A 19 -31.36 12.56 43.39
N LEU A 20 -32.33 11.90 42.75
CA LEU A 20 -32.06 10.81 41.78
C LEU A 20 -31.54 11.31 40.42
N ALA A 21 -31.90 12.56 40.03
CA ALA A 21 -31.37 13.19 38.80
C ALA A 21 -29.98 13.81 38.98
N ALA A 22 -29.56 14.12 40.22
CA ALA A 22 -28.29 14.81 40.50
C ALA A 22 -27.06 13.87 40.61
N ASN A 23 -27.24 12.54 40.53
CA ASN A 23 -26.15 11.57 40.63
C ASN A 23 -25.84 10.79 39.32
N ALA A 24 -26.27 11.28 38.16
CA ALA A 24 -25.70 10.83 36.90
C ALA A 24 -24.32 11.50 36.74
N GLN A 25 -23.32 11.04 37.49
CA GLN A 25 -21.93 11.37 37.21
C GLN A 25 -21.69 11.05 35.74
N SER A 26 -21.46 12.07 34.92
CA SER A 26 -21.12 11.88 33.53
C SER A 26 -19.81 11.08 33.48
N ILE A 27 -19.90 9.82 33.04
CA ILE A 27 -18.72 8.97 32.95
C ILE A 27 -17.80 9.58 31.91
N THR A 28 -16.60 9.98 32.33
CA THR A 28 -15.60 10.60 31.47
C THR A 28 -15.13 9.66 30.38
N ALA A 29 -14.84 10.20 29.20
CA ALA A 29 -14.22 9.44 28.12
C ALA A 29 -12.86 8.89 28.57
N PRO A 30 -12.43 7.76 28.00
CA PRO A 30 -11.07 7.25 28.23
C PRO A 30 -10.00 8.25 27.77
N GLU A 31 -8.92 8.36 28.54
CA GLU A 31 -7.79 9.21 28.17
C GLU A 31 -7.07 8.69 26.92
N PRO A 32 -6.52 9.54 26.06
CA PRO A 32 -5.71 9.14 24.93
C PRO A 32 -4.54 8.21 25.33
N CYS A 33 -4.13 7.34 24.43
CA CYS A 33 -3.04 6.39 24.60
C CYS A 33 -1.92 6.70 23.62
N GLY A 34 -0.86 7.37 24.08
CA GLY A 34 0.27 7.78 23.23
C GLY A 34 -0.13 8.83 22.17
N PRO A 35 0.66 8.95 21.10
CA PRO A 35 0.32 9.79 19.96
C PRO A 35 -1.00 9.36 19.30
N THR A 36 -1.77 10.33 18.83
CA THR A 36 -3.06 10.12 18.15
C THR A 36 -3.02 10.71 16.74
N PRO A 37 -3.86 10.23 15.81
CA PRO A 37 -3.94 10.82 14.48
C PRO A 37 -4.47 12.26 14.54
N ASN A 38 -3.90 13.12 13.71
CA ASN A 38 -4.54 14.39 13.41
C ASN A 38 -5.75 14.19 12.46
N VAL A 39 -6.53 15.23 12.23
CA VAL A 39 -7.75 15.17 11.41
C VAL A 39 -7.48 14.71 9.97
N ASN A 40 -6.35 15.10 9.37
CA ASN A 40 -5.98 14.77 8.00
C ASN A 40 -5.53 13.30 7.89
N GLN A 41 -4.71 12.84 8.84
CA GLN A 41 -4.32 11.43 8.93
C GLN A 41 -5.53 10.51 9.12
N LEU A 42 -6.46 10.90 9.98
CA LEU A 42 -7.70 10.16 10.19
C LEU A 42 -8.56 10.12 8.92
N ALA A 43 -8.68 11.26 8.22
CA ALA A 43 -9.43 11.36 6.97
C ALA A 43 -8.81 10.46 5.88
N LEU A 44 -7.47 10.41 5.77
CA LEU A 44 -6.78 9.52 4.85
C LEU A 44 -6.99 8.04 5.22
N GLN A 45 -6.75 7.67 6.49
CA GLN A 45 -6.95 6.29 6.94
C GLN A 45 -8.39 5.80 6.72
N ASN A 46 -9.38 6.71 6.73
CA ASN A 46 -10.78 6.39 6.42
C ASN A 46 -11.05 6.19 4.92
N MET A 47 -10.16 6.63 4.03
CA MET A 47 -10.26 6.32 2.60
C MET A 47 -9.98 4.84 2.33
N GLU A 48 -9.08 4.22 3.07
CA GLU A 48 -8.62 2.84 2.97
C GLU A 48 -7.89 2.52 1.65
N GLU A 49 -8.48 2.87 0.50
CA GLU A 49 -7.99 2.55 -0.85
C GLU A 49 -8.01 3.79 -1.75
N TYR A 50 -6.90 4.05 -2.41
CA TYR A 50 -6.77 5.09 -3.43
C TYR A 50 -5.76 4.68 -4.49
N ALA A 51 -5.82 5.32 -5.66
CA ALA A 51 -5.05 4.93 -6.83
C ALA A 51 -3.76 5.73 -6.96
N PHE A 52 -2.71 5.07 -7.44
CA PHE A 52 -1.54 5.69 -8.03
C PHE A 52 -1.64 5.61 -9.54
N LEU A 53 -1.23 6.65 -10.27
CA LEU A 53 -1.10 6.64 -11.72
C LEU A 53 0.33 7.02 -12.11
N HIS A 54 1.06 6.06 -12.66
CA HIS A 54 2.39 6.30 -13.23
C HIS A 54 2.27 6.54 -14.73
N TYR A 55 2.74 7.69 -15.16
CA TYR A 55 2.78 8.10 -16.55
C TYR A 55 3.88 9.11 -16.78
N SER A 56 4.72 8.90 -17.79
CA SER A 56 5.81 9.81 -18.15
C SER A 56 6.42 9.39 -19.50
N LEU A 57 7.58 9.97 -19.86
CA LEU A 57 8.44 9.47 -20.95
C LEU A 57 8.80 7.99 -20.77
N ASN A 58 8.89 7.52 -19.54
CA ASN A 58 9.17 6.13 -19.17
C ASN A 58 8.23 5.12 -19.86
N THR A 59 6.94 5.45 -19.97
CA THR A 59 5.94 4.65 -20.70
C THR A 59 6.33 4.45 -22.18
N TYR A 60 6.97 5.45 -22.79
CA TYR A 60 7.34 5.43 -24.21
C TYR A 60 8.72 4.83 -24.47
N THR A 61 9.61 4.92 -23.50
CA THR A 61 10.97 4.38 -23.57
C THR A 61 11.09 2.96 -23.00
N ASP A 62 9.99 2.44 -22.44
CA ASP A 62 9.93 1.10 -21.84
C ASP A 62 10.91 0.93 -20.67
N MET A 63 10.97 1.95 -19.79
CA MET A 63 11.89 2.00 -18.65
C MET A 63 11.15 2.36 -17.36
N GLU A 64 11.55 1.77 -16.22
CA GLU A 64 11.06 2.17 -14.90
C GLU A 64 11.64 3.50 -14.46
N TRP A 65 12.93 3.69 -14.68
CA TRP A 65 13.64 4.93 -14.33
C TRP A 65 14.30 5.51 -15.57
N GLY A 66 13.68 6.46 -16.22
CA GLY A 66 14.31 7.22 -17.29
C GLY A 66 15.60 7.90 -16.80
N TYR A 67 16.58 8.05 -17.69
CA TYR A 67 17.92 8.60 -17.35
C TYR A 67 17.93 10.11 -17.22
N GLY A 68 16.90 10.80 -17.73
CA GLY A 68 16.77 12.26 -17.72
C GLY A 68 17.24 12.94 -18.99
N ASN A 69 17.56 12.18 -20.04
CA ASN A 69 17.93 12.68 -21.37
C ASN A 69 16.96 12.24 -22.47
N GLU A 70 15.86 11.61 -22.10
CA GLU A 70 14.84 11.17 -23.03
C GLU A 70 14.27 12.37 -23.79
N ASN A 71 14.07 12.21 -25.10
CA ASN A 71 13.54 13.30 -25.91
C ASN A 71 12.05 13.54 -25.61
N PRO A 72 11.61 14.73 -25.17
CA PRO A 72 10.21 15.06 -24.96
C PRO A 72 9.30 14.77 -26.17
N ALA A 73 9.86 14.73 -27.38
CA ALA A 73 9.11 14.46 -28.62
C ALA A 73 8.52 13.04 -28.66
N VAL A 74 9.00 12.08 -27.86
CA VAL A 74 8.41 10.73 -27.79
C VAL A 74 7.10 10.72 -27.02
N PHE A 75 6.82 11.75 -26.20
CA PHE A 75 5.58 11.89 -25.46
C PHE A 75 4.45 12.38 -26.37
N ASN A 76 3.74 11.47 -27.01
CA ASN A 76 2.65 11.81 -27.93
C ASN A 76 1.48 10.81 -27.85
N PRO A 77 0.74 10.79 -26.73
CA PRO A 77 -0.44 9.93 -26.61
C PRO A 77 -1.51 10.30 -27.63
N THR A 78 -2.06 9.30 -28.31
CA THR A 78 -3.04 9.51 -29.39
C THR A 78 -4.49 9.47 -28.91
N LYS A 79 -4.75 8.86 -27.73
CA LYS A 79 -6.10 8.62 -27.19
C LYS A 79 -6.24 9.04 -25.74
N LEU A 80 -5.35 9.89 -25.22
CA LEU A 80 -5.34 10.27 -23.81
C LEU A 80 -6.71 10.78 -23.35
N ASP A 81 -7.29 10.09 -22.36
CA ASP A 81 -8.55 10.45 -21.72
C ASP A 81 -8.42 10.32 -20.19
N VAL A 82 -8.11 11.41 -19.51
CA VAL A 82 -8.03 11.45 -18.03
C VAL A 82 -9.37 11.12 -17.36
N ARG A 83 -10.51 11.34 -18.06
CA ARG A 83 -11.81 10.92 -17.53
C ARG A 83 -11.98 9.42 -17.53
N GLN A 84 -11.38 8.70 -18.50
CA GLN A 84 -11.32 7.24 -18.48
C GLN A 84 -10.52 6.76 -17.25
N TRP A 85 -9.40 7.40 -16.91
CA TRP A 85 -8.62 7.08 -15.70
C TRP A 85 -9.49 7.21 -14.45
N VAL A 86 -10.16 8.35 -14.29
CA VAL A 86 -11.00 8.64 -13.11
C VAL A 86 -12.20 7.69 -13.03
N ARG A 87 -12.88 7.42 -14.16
CA ARG A 87 -13.99 6.45 -14.19
C ARG A 87 -13.53 5.05 -13.80
N THR A 88 -12.38 4.63 -14.30
CA THR A 88 -11.79 3.32 -13.97
C THR A 88 -11.44 3.24 -12.49
N CYS A 89 -10.69 4.21 -11.96
CA CYS A 89 -10.32 4.23 -10.54
C CYS A 89 -11.55 4.26 -9.63
N LYS A 90 -12.58 5.06 -9.97
CA LYS A 90 -13.84 5.09 -9.22
C LYS A 90 -14.57 3.75 -9.25
N ALA A 91 -14.65 3.11 -10.42
CA ALA A 91 -15.27 1.79 -10.57
C ALA A 91 -14.46 0.68 -9.87
N ALA A 92 -13.14 0.88 -9.73
CA ALA A 92 -12.24 0.04 -8.93
C ALA A 92 -12.28 0.34 -7.42
N GLY A 93 -13.22 1.17 -6.95
CA GLY A 93 -13.43 1.44 -5.52
C GLY A 93 -12.54 2.51 -4.91
N MET A 94 -11.61 3.09 -5.69
CA MET A 94 -10.65 4.08 -5.21
C MET A 94 -11.34 5.38 -4.78
N LYS A 95 -10.86 6.00 -3.70
CA LYS A 95 -11.42 7.24 -3.11
C LYS A 95 -10.67 8.49 -3.53
N GLY A 96 -9.48 8.34 -4.06
CA GLY A 96 -8.62 9.40 -4.56
C GLY A 96 -7.62 8.89 -5.58
N ILE A 97 -6.91 9.81 -6.21
CA ILE A 97 -5.87 9.52 -7.21
C ILE A 97 -4.64 10.39 -6.91
N ILE A 98 -3.47 9.75 -6.86
CA ILE A 98 -2.16 10.41 -6.85
C ILE A 98 -1.57 10.26 -8.25
N LEU A 99 -1.17 11.36 -8.89
CA LEU A 99 -0.49 11.35 -10.17
C LEU A 99 1.01 11.59 -9.99
N THR A 100 1.85 10.80 -10.66
CA THR A 100 3.28 11.12 -10.80
C THR A 100 3.46 12.34 -11.71
N ALA A 101 3.23 13.55 -11.16
CA ALA A 101 3.35 14.79 -11.94
C ALA A 101 4.77 14.99 -12.49
N LYS A 102 5.80 14.59 -11.73
CA LYS A 102 7.21 14.50 -12.16
C LYS A 102 7.86 13.30 -11.49
N HIS A 103 8.28 12.31 -12.26
CA HIS A 103 9.08 11.17 -11.80
C HIS A 103 10.59 11.50 -11.84
N HIS A 104 11.47 10.56 -11.46
CA HIS A 104 12.93 10.74 -11.34
C HIS A 104 13.61 11.21 -12.64
N CYS A 105 13.05 10.92 -13.82
CA CYS A 105 13.60 11.43 -15.08
C CYS A 105 13.52 12.96 -15.20
N GLY A 106 12.70 13.62 -14.38
CA GLY A 106 12.56 15.08 -14.35
C GLY A 106 11.51 15.65 -15.32
N PHE A 107 10.87 14.81 -16.15
CA PHE A 107 9.86 15.27 -17.10
C PHE A 107 8.55 15.64 -16.40
N CYS A 108 8.08 16.87 -16.63
CA CYS A 108 6.88 17.42 -16.00
C CYS A 108 5.63 17.20 -16.87
N LEU A 109 4.57 16.62 -16.27
CA LEU A 109 3.27 16.42 -16.91
C LEU A 109 2.37 17.67 -16.90
N TRP A 110 2.89 18.83 -16.50
CA TRP A 110 2.26 20.14 -16.55
C TRP A 110 3.21 21.14 -17.21
N PRO A 111 2.73 22.27 -17.73
CA PRO A 111 3.54 23.27 -18.40
C PRO A 111 4.32 24.16 -17.40
N SER A 112 5.18 23.53 -16.57
CA SER A 112 5.98 24.23 -15.54
C SER A 112 6.73 25.44 -16.11
N GLU A 113 6.73 26.56 -15.41
CA GLU A 113 7.46 27.76 -15.78
C GLU A 113 8.97 27.62 -15.53
N TYR A 114 9.37 26.61 -14.73
CA TYR A 114 10.76 26.47 -14.26
C TYR A 114 11.60 25.50 -15.09
N THR A 115 11.01 24.76 -16.04
CA THR A 115 11.74 23.84 -16.90
C THR A 115 11.14 23.76 -18.30
N GLU A 116 12.02 23.57 -19.28
CA GLU A 116 11.62 23.19 -20.64
C GLU A 116 11.44 21.67 -20.79
N TYR A 117 11.92 20.87 -19.82
CA TYR A 117 11.76 19.41 -19.82
C TYR A 117 10.38 19.01 -19.32
N SER A 118 9.38 19.30 -20.15
CA SER A 118 7.97 19.12 -19.82
C SER A 118 7.12 18.90 -21.08
N ILE A 119 5.84 18.65 -20.89
CA ILE A 119 4.87 18.52 -22.00
C ILE A 119 4.82 19.73 -22.93
N LYS A 120 5.34 20.90 -22.52
CA LYS A 120 5.50 22.08 -23.41
C LYS A 120 6.30 21.75 -24.67
N ASN A 121 7.31 20.91 -24.55
CA ASN A 121 8.21 20.52 -25.64
C ASN A 121 7.85 19.16 -26.25
N SER A 122 6.66 18.61 -25.92
CA SER A 122 6.13 17.44 -26.58
C SER A 122 5.23 17.83 -27.77
N PRO A 123 5.06 16.97 -28.77
CA PRO A 123 4.11 17.20 -29.86
C PRO A 123 2.65 17.11 -29.40
N TRP A 124 2.40 16.50 -28.23
CA TRP A 124 1.04 16.34 -27.72
C TRP A 124 0.36 17.70 -27.49
N LYS A 125 -0.84 17.86 -28.10
CA LYS A 125 -1.59 19.14 -28.11
C LYS A 125 -0.74 20.35 -28.54
N ASN A 126 0.29 20.14 -29.37
CA ASN A 126 1.24 21.19 -29.79
C ASN A 126 1.89 21.92 -28.60
N GLY A 127 2.26 21.19 -27.54
CA GLY A 127 2.86 21.71 -26.32
C GLY A 127 1.92 22.48 -25.37
N LYS A 128 0.61 22.51 -25.68
CA LYS A 128 -0.40 23.25 -24.89
C LYS A 128 -1.19 22.36 -23.92
N GLY A 129 -0.69 21.15 -23.65
CA GLY A 129 -1.34 20.23 -22.73
C GLY A 129 -1.05 20.54 -21.27
N ASP A 130 -1.95 20.08 -20.37
CA ASP A 130 -1.76 20.08 -18.93
C ASP A 130 -2.50 18.87 -18.36
N ILE A 131 -1.76 17.76 -18.18
CA ILE A 131 -2.34 16.51 -17.69
C ILE A 131 -2.72 16.63 -16.22
N VAL A 132 -1.92 17.35 -15.44
CA VAL A 132 -2.18 17.57 -14.01
C VAL A 132 -3.50 18.35 -13.83
N GLY A 133 -3.67 19.43 -14.59
CA GLY A 133 -4.89 20.23 -14.57
C GLY A 133 -6.12 19.50 -15.11
N ASP A 134 -5.96 18.76 -16.21
CA ASP A 134 -7.05 17.96 -16.78
C ASP A 134 -7.51 16.86 -15.80
N LEU A 135 -6.56 16.18 -15.12
CA LEU A 135 -6.89 15.15 -14.12
C LEU A 135 -7.50 15.72 -12.84
N ALA A 136 -6.97 16.84 -12.33
CA ALA A 136 -7.53 17.49 -11.14
C ALA A 136 -9.01 17.88 -11.37
N LYS A 137 -9.33 18.45 -12.53
CA LYS A 137 -10.71 18.77 -12.94
C LYS A 137 -11.58 17.53 -13.03
N ALA A 138 -11.07 16.46 -13.65
CA ALA A 138 -11.81 15.21 -13.77
C ALA A 138 -12.06 14.57 -12.40
N CYS A 139 -11.08 14.56 -11.49
CA CYS A 139 -11.28 14.07 -10.13
C CYS A 139 -12.41 14.83 -9.41
N HIS A 140 -12.40 16.16 -9.50
CA HIS A 140 -13.48 16.98 -8.92
C HIS A 140 -14.85 16.67 -9.55
N GLU A 141 -14.92 16.57 -10.88
CA GLU A 141 -16.15 16.24 -11.64
C GLU A 141 -16.75 14.90 -11.20
N TYR A 142 -15.93 13.90 -10.96
CA TYR A 142 -16.38 12.55 -10.56
C TYR A 142 -16.42 12.30 -9.05
N GLY A 143 -16.05 13.29 -8.23
CA GLY A 143 -16.08 13.21 -6.77
C GLY A 143 -14.98 12.33 -6.17
N LEU A 144 -13.83 12.21 -6.84
CA LEU A 144 -12.61 11.63 -6.28
C LEU A 144 -11.71 12.75 -5.73
N LYS A 145 -10.90 12.42 -4.74
CA LYS A 145 -9.85 13.32 -4.25
C LYS A 145 -8.65 13.28 -5.20
N PHE A 146 -7.95 14.41 -5.32
CA PHE A 146 -6.76 14.54 -6.16
C PHE A 146 -5.51 14.77 -5.31
N ALA A 147 -4.37 14.21 -5.73
CA ALA A 147 -3.07 14.36 -5.10
C ALA A 147 -1.93 14.29 -6.11
N VAL A 148 -0.75 14.70 -5.69
CA VAL A 148 0.42 14.80 -6.56
C VAL A 148 1.64 14.10 -5.96
N TYR A 149 2.39 13.43 -6.82
CA TYR A 149 3.74 12.97 -6.56
C TYR A 149 4.71 13.90 -7.31
N LEU A 150 5.69 14.42 -6.59
CA LEU A 150 6.78 15.22 -7.15
C LEU A 150 8.10 14.63 -6.67
N SER A 151 8.84 13.96 -7.56
CA SER A 151 10.16 13.43 -7.23
C SER A 151 11.11 14.54 -6.80
N PRO A 152 11.70 14.46 -5.61
CA PRO A 152 12.81 15.34 -5.21
C PRO A 152 14.05 15.09 -6.04
N TRP A 153 14.30 13.86 -6.48
CA TRP A 153 15.36 13.51 -7.40
C TRP A 153 14.99 13.90 -8.82
N ASP A 154 15.88 14.60 -9.49
CA ASP A 154 15.68 15.05 -10.87
C ASP A 154 16.96 14.75 -11.69
N ARG A 155 16.87 13.70 -12.49
CA ARG A 155 18.00 13.19 -13.30
C ARG A 155 18.30 14.07 -14.51
N ASN A 156 17.38 14.95 -14.91
CA ASN A 156 17.59 15.91 -16.00
C ASN A 156 18.30 17.17 -15.53
N HIS A 157 17.95 17.72 -14.35
CA HIS A 157 18.32 19.07 -13.97
C HIS A 157 19.83 19.22 -13.64
N ALA A 158 20.53 20.10 -14.35
CA ALA A 158 21.98 20.34 -14.19
C ALA A 158 22.39 20.80 -12.77
N GLY A 159 21.50 21.46 -12.04
CA GLY A 159 21.72 21.94 -10.68
C GLY A 159 21.40 20.93 -9.58
N TYR A 160 20.91 19.70 -9.90
CA TYR A 160 20.64 18.71 -8.87
C TYR A 160 21.88 18.44 -8.00
N GLY A 161 21.68 18.33 -6.69
CA GLY A 161 22.78 18.20 -5.71
C GLY A 161 23.43 19.52 -5.30
N LYS A 162 23.03 20.66 -5.91
CA LYS A 162 23.48 22.01 -5.53
C LYS A 162 22.37 22.79 -4.83
N PRO A 163 22.69 23.84 -4.03
CA PRO A 163 21.70 24.60 -3.26
C PRO A 163 20.56 25.21 -4.10
N GLU A 164 20.87 25.70 -5.31
CA GLU A 164 19.89 26.33 -6.22
C GLU A 164 18.78 25.39 -6.66
N TYR A 165 19.04 24.07 -6.70
CA TYR A 165 18.03 23.09 -7.06
C TYR A 165 16.87 23.04 -6.05
N VAL A 166 17.14 23.25 -4.76
CA VAL A 166 16.08 23.23 -3.73
C VAL A 166 15.06 24.33 -3.98
N THR A 167 15.51 25.51 -4.45
CA THR A 167 14.62 26.61 -4.86
C THR A 167 13.78 26.22 -6.08
N TYR A 168 14.41 25.63 -7.10
CA TYR A 168 13.71 25.12 -8.29
C TYR A 168 12.66 24.08 -7.92
N PHE A 169 13.00 23.08 -7.10
CA PHE A 169 12.10 22.05 -6.61
C PHE A 169 10.89 22.64 -5.86
N ARG A 170 11.11 23.60 -4.97
CA ARG A 170 10.04 24.27 -4.23
C ARG A 170 9.16 25.15 -5.12
N ASN A 171 9.69 25.76 -6.15
CA ASN A 171 8.92 26.53 -7.11
C ASN A 171 7.97 25.63 -7.90
N GLN A 172 8.45 24.49 -8.41
CA GLN A 172 7.59 23.47 -9.03
C GLN A 172 6.52 22.94 -8.07
N LEU A 173 6.91 22.66 -6.82
CA LEU A 173 5.95 22.24 -5.80
C LEU A 173 4.88 23.32 -5.57
N ARG A 174 5.25 24.59 -5.54
CA ARG A 174 4.31 25.71 -5.39
C ARG A 174 3.33 25.77 -6.54
N GLU A 175 3.76 25.58 -7.79
CA GLU A 175 2.85 25.50 -8.94
C GLU A 175 1.79 24.43 -8.72
N LEU A 176 2.21 23.23 -8.32
CA LEU A 176 1.31 22.10 -8.08
C LEU A 176 0.32 22.38 -6.93
N LEU A 177 0.77 23.04 -5.87
CA LEU A 177 -0.06 23.31 -4.69
C LEU A 177 -1.02 24.50 -4.86
N THR A 178 -0.84 25.36 -5.87
CA THR A 178 -1.65 26.57 -6.04
C THR A 178 -2.59 26.55 -7.24
N ASN A 179 -2.24 25.78 -8.30
CA ASN A 179 -2.94 25.88 -9.58
C ASN A 179 -4.03 24.82 -9.78
N TYR A 180 -4.10 23.77 -8.94
CA TYR A 180 -4.88 22.55 -9.22
C TYR A 180 -5.93 22.20 -8.18
N GLY A 181 -6.29 23.15 -7.29
CA GLY A 181 -7.33 23.00 -6.29
C GLY A 181 -6.87 22.23 -5.05
N ASP A 182 -7.83 21.59 -4.36
CA ASP A 182 -7.56 20.86 -3.11
C ASP A 182 -6.75 19.59 -3.37
N ILE A 183 -5.66 19.43 -2.63
CA ILE A 183 -4.76 18.26 -2.67
C ILE A 183 -4.88 17.52 -1.35
N PHE A 184 -5.13 16.19 -1.39
CA PHE A 184 -5.25 15.39 -0.17
C PHE A 184 -3.92 14.83 0.31
N GLU A 185 -2.93 14.67 -0.60
CA GLU A 185 -1.61 14.13 -0.29
C GLU A 185 -0.53 14.69 -1.21
N VAL A 186 0.65 14.93 -0.65
CA VAL A 186 1.87 15.26 -1.40
C VAL A 186 2.89 14.17 -1.17
N TRP A 187 3.37 13.57 -2.25
CA TRP A 187 4.21 12.38 -2.23
C TRP A 187 5.62 12.68 -2.75
N PHE A 188 6.65 12.39 -1.94
CA PHE A 188 8.05 12.59 -2.27
C PHE A 188 8.80 11.26 -2.24
N ASP A 189 9.46 10.92 -3.34
CA ASP A 189 10.20 9.68 -3.53
C ASP A 189 11.53 9.92 -4.23
N GLY A 190 12.52 9.05 -4.00
CA GLY A 190 13.82 9.14 -4.64
C GLY A 190 14.73 10.22 -4.04
N ALA A 191 14.58 10.56 -2.77
CA ALA A 191 15.35 11.62 -2.14
C ALA A 191 16.87 11.37 -2.02
N ASN A 192 17.37 10.16 -2.33
CA ASN A 192 18.78 9.79 -2.14
C ASN A 192 19.73 10.30 -3.23
N GLY A 193 19.21 10.61 -4.43
CA GLY A 193 20.02 10.84 -5.61
C GLY A 193 20.50 9.54 -6.26
N GLY A 194 21.41 9.63 -7.20
CA GLY A 194 21.94 8.51 -7.97
C GLY A 194 22.60 8.97 -9.27
N ASN A 195 22.73 8.05 -10.26
CA ASN A 195 23.20 8.37 -11.59
C ASN A 195 22.15 9.15 -12.40
N GLY A 196 22.56 9.98 -13.32
CA GLY A 196 21.66 10.74 -14.18
C GLY A 196 22.37 11.56 -15.25
N TYR A 197 21.57 12.12 -16.14
CA TYR A 197 22.04 12.99 -17.22
C TYR A 197 22.59 14.32 -16.69
N TYR A 198 21.90 14.96 -15.74
CA TYR A 198 22.27 16.20 -15.05
C TYR A 198 22.78 17.30 -16.00
N GLY A 199 22.02 17.57 -17.08
CA GLY A 199 22.39 18.59 -18.06
C GLY A 199 23.57 18.21 -18.94
N GLY A 200 23.90 16.93 -19.08
CA GLY A 200 24.97 16.40 -19.93
C GLY A 200 26.23 15.97 -19.19
N THR A 201 26.31 16.12 -17.86
CA THR A 201 27.49 15.67 -17.09
C THR A 201 27.56 14.15 -16.96
N ASN A 202 26.43 13.45 -17.03
CA ASN A 202 26.33 11.98 -17.00
C ASN A 202 27.11 11.38 -15.82
N GLU A 203 26.78 11.76 -14.62
CA GLU A 203 27.50 11.38 -13.40
C GLU A 203 26.55 10.81 -12.32
N THR A 204 27.11 10.38 -11.21
CA THR A 204 26.37 10.00 -10.01
C THR A 204 26.43 11.11 -8.98
N ARG A 205 25.27 11.59 -8.50
CA ARG A 205 25.17 12.62 -7.47
C ARG A 205 24.44 12.05 -6.26
N MET A 206 25.21 11.73 -5.22
CA MET A 206 24.69 11.33 -3.93
C MET A 206 24.52 12.57 -3.04
N ILE A 207 23.42 12.63 -2.32
CA ILE A 207 23.12 13.74 -1.41
C ILE A 207 22.73 13.21 -0.04
N ASP A 208 22.89 14.05 0.98
CA ASP A 208 22.28 13.76 2.28
C ASP A 208 20.80 14.15 2.26
N ARG A 209 19.94 13.13 2.08
CA ARG A 209 18.48 13.30 2.03
C ARG A 209 17.89 13.94 3.29
N THR A 210 18.60 13.90 4.42
CA THR A 210 18.08 14.39 5.69
C THR A 210 18.19 15.90 5.82
N THR A 211 19.16 16.52 5.14
CA THR A 211 19.46 17.96 5.25
C THR A 211 19.30 18.73 3.96
N TYR A 212 19.65 18.14 2.81
CA TYR A 212 19.73 18.82 1.52
C TYR A 212 18.43 19.54 1.12
N TYR A 213 17.28 18.87 1.23
CA TYR A 213 16.00 19.44 0.79
C TYR A 213 15.38 20.42 1.79
N GLN A 214 15.97 20.57 3.00
CA GLN A 214 15.44 21.43 4.05
C GLN A 214 13.94 21.17 4.29
N TRP A 215 13.59 19.90 4.59
CA TRP A 215 12.22 19.41 4.71
C TRP A 215 11.32 20.25 5.63
N PRO A 216 11.77 20.77 6.79
CA PRO A 216 10.92 21.59 7.65
C PRO A 216 10.32 22.82 6.94
N GLU A 217 11.09 23.47 6.06
CA GLU A 217 10.60 24.62 5.28
C GLU A 217 9.66 24.19 4.16
N THR A 218 9.97 23.07 3.48
CA THR A 218 9.12 22.50 2.45
C THR A 218 7.77 22.09 3.04
N TYR A 219 7.76 21.44 4.23
CA TYR A 219 6.52 21.08 4.93
C TYR A 219 5.72 22.30 5.37
N ARG A 220 6.38 23.33 5.86
CA ARG A 220 5.73 24.60 6.23
C ARG A 220 4.97 25.21 5.03
N MET A 221 5.59 25.23 3.86
CA MET A 221 4.97 25.69 2.62
C MET A 221 3.72 24.85 2.27
N ILE A 222 3.82 23.51 2.34
CA ILE A 222 2.69 22.62 2.08
C ILE A 222 1.54 22.91 3.06
N ARG A 223 1.84 22.99 4.37
CA ARG A 223 0.82 23.27 5.40
C ARG A 223 0.13 24.62 5.22
N GLN A 224 0.84 25.61 4.68
CA GLN A 224 0.27 26.93 4.38
C GLN A 224 -0.64 26.91 3.15
N LEU A 225 -0.19 26.24 2.07
CA LEU A 225 -0.92 26.24 0.79
C LEU A 225 -2.02 25.18 0.74
N GLN A 226 -1.79 24.02 1.37
CA GLN A 226 -2.69 22.86 1.38
C GLN A 226 -2.83 22.32 2.82
N PRO A 227 -3.55 23.01 3.72
CA PRO A 227 -3.62 22.64 5.15
C PRO A 227 -4.27 21.29 5.42
N LYS A 228 -5.02 20.75 4.45
CA LYS A 228 -5.67 19.44 4.53
C LYS A 228 -4.83 18.31 3.98
N ALA A 229 -3.73 18.60 3.28
CA ALA A 229 -2.88 17.57 2.69
C ALA A 229 -2.10 16.82 3.77
N VAL A 230 -1.97 15.51 3.61
CA VAL A 230 -0.95 14.72 4.29
C VAL A 230 0.32 14.68 3.47
N ILE A 231 1.45 14.40 4.10
CA ILE A 231 2.76 14.35 3.45
C ILE A 231 3.32 12.95 3.59
N TRP A 232 3.61 12.32 2.46
CA TRP A 232 4.42 11.13 2.39
C TRP A 232 5.86 11.51 2.04
N ASN A 233 6.83 11.08 2.85
CA ASN A 233 8.25 11.29 2.60
C ASN A 233 9.07 10.25 3.35
N ASP A 234 10.01 9.60 2.66
CA ASP A 234 10.96 8.64 3.21
C ASP A 234 12.35 9.25 3.50
N GLY A 235 12.56 10.52 3.13
CA GLY A 235 13.83 11.24 3.26
C GLY A 235 13.90 12.15 4.49
N GLY A 236 14.72 11.83 5.47
CA GLY A 236 15.00 12.72 6.59
C GLY A 236 13.91 12.78 7.65
N GLU A 237 13.35 13.99 7.96
CA GLU A 237 12.19 14.11 8.84
C GLU A 237 10.96 13.50 8.17
N ARG A 238 10.30 12.54 8.87
CA ARG A 238 9.13 11.85 8.31
C ARG A 238 7.95 12.78 8.18
N GLY A 239 7.21 12.59 7.08
CA GLY A 239 5.92 13.20 6.87
C GLY A 239 4.83 12.69 7.83
N ASP A 240 3.61 12.62 7.34
CA ASP A 240 2.45 12.14 8.11
C ASP A 240 2.26 10.63 7.98
N LEU A 241 2.88 10.01 6.98
CA LEU A 241 2.79 8.60 6.61
C LEU A 241 4.18 8.00 6.51
N ARG A 242 4.26 6.67 6.55
CA ARG A 242 5.49 5.95 6.29
C ARG A 242 5.34 4.96 5.15
N TRP A 243 6.40 4.79 4.38
CA TRP A 243 6.60 3.61 3.56
C TRP A 243 6.69 2.37 4.47
N VAL A 244 6.16 1.25 4.03
CA VAL A 244 6.14 0.00 4.82
C VAL A 244 7.34 -0.91 4.55
N GLY A 245 8.38 -0.42 3.89
CA GLY A 245 9.63 -1.13 3.62
C GLY A 245 9.58 -2.12 2.45
N THR A 246 8.44 -2.26 1.77
CA THR A 246 8.25 -3.15 0.62
C THR A 246 7.17 -2.61 -0.31
N GLU A 247 7.22 -3.00 -1.58
CA GLU A 247 6.22 -2.73 -2.60
C GLU A 247 5.43 -3.98 -3.02
N ALA A 248 5.60 -5.07 -2.28
CA ALA A 248 4.92 -6.33 -2.54
C ALA A 248 3.41 -6.32 -2.22
N GLY A 249 2.89 -5.23 -1.66
CA GLY A 249 1.47 -5.05 -1.34
C GLY A 249 1.08 -5.65 0.02
N ASN A 250 2.00 -5.66 0.96
CA ASN A 250 1.71 -6.14 2.32
C ASN A 250 2.43 -5.29 3.38
N VAL A 251 1.93 -5.39 4.60
CA VAL A 251 2.54 -4.86 5.81
C VAL A 251 2.60 -5.97 6.86
N GLY A 252 3.44 -5.81 7.85
CA GLY A 252 3.62 -6.79 8.92
C GLY A 252 2.32 -7.16 9.62
N GLU A 253 2.25 -8.38 10.12
CA GLU A 253 1.10 -8.86 10.89
C GLU A 253 0.89 -8.00 12.14
N THR A 254 1.95 -7.75 12.90
CA THR A 254 2.00 -6.70 13.91
C THR A 254 2.21 -5.38 13.21
N ASN A 255 1.27 -4.45 13.33
CA ASN A 255 1.39 -3.13 12.71
C ASN A 255 0.89 -2.01 13.63
N TRP A 256 1.85 -1.29 14.21
CA TRP A 256 1.58 -0.08 14.98
C TRP A 256 1.55 1.14 14.06
N SER A 257 0.58 2.02 14.25
CA SER A 257 0.54 3.33 13.57
C SER A 257 1.54 4.33 14.14
N LEU A 258 2.40 3.91 15.04
CA LEU A 258 3.40 4.74 15.70
C LEU A 258 4.79 4.49 15.11
N LEU A 259 5.59 5.55 15.04
CA LEU A 259 7.00 5.53 14.66
C LEU A 259 7.72 6.71 15.30
N ASN A 260 9.06 6.71 15.31
CA ASN A 260 9.81 7.91 15.70
C ASN A 260 9.80 8.91 14.55
N LYS A 261 9.53 10.19 14.85
CA LYS A 261 9.40 11.26 13.86
C LYS A 261 10.72 11.51 13.11
N THR A 262 11.82 11.39 13.79
CA THR A 262 13.18 11.63 13.28
C THR A 262 14.09 10.44 13.52
N GLY A 263 15.23 10.42 12.86
CA GLY A 263 16.24 9.37 12.97
C GLY A 263 16.02 8.22 11.99
N ASP A 264 17.08 7.49 11.70
CA ASP A 264 17.02 6.29 10.89
C ASP A 264 16.28 5.19 11.65
N VAL A 265 15.49 4.43 10.91
CA VAL A 265 14.87 3.21 11.41
C VAL A 265 15.25 2.06 10.49
N PRO A 266 15.56 0.88 11.05
CA PRO A 266 15.70 -0.32 10.25
C PRO A 266 14.43 -0.57 9.41
N TRP A 267 14.60 -1.10 8.22
CA TRP A 267 13.46 -1.33 7.31
C TRP A 267 12.36 -2.22 7.93
N GLU A 268 12.74 -3.14 8.82
CA GLU A 268 11.79 -3.97 9.56
C GLU A 268 10.84 -3.13 10.41
N GLN A 269 11.34 -2.05 11.03
CA GLN A 269 10.49 -1.14 11.79
C GLN A 269 9.52 -0.36 10.90
N LEU A 270 9.87 -0.11 9.65
CA LEU A 270 8.94 0.45 8.67
C LEU A 270 7.79 -0.53 8.40
N HIS A 271 8.08 -1.83 8.41
CA HIS A 271 7.09 -2.87 8.15
C HIS A 271 6.11 -3.10 9.32
N TYR A 272 6.59 -2.95 10.56
CA TYR A 272 5.82 -3.25 11.77
C TYR A 272 5.37 -2.01 12.55
N GLY A 273 5.97 -0.84 12.32
CA GLY A 273 5.87 0.31 13.21
C GLY A 273 6.52 0.05 14.57
N LEU A 274 6.34 0.99 15.49
CA LEU A 274 6.90 0.91 16.85
C LEU A 274 5.78 1.00 17.88
N GLU A 275 5.69 0.05 18.80
CA GLU A 275 4.69 0.06 19.87
C GLU A 275 4.74 1.35 20.71
N ASN A 276 5.94 1.86 20.97
CA ASN A 276 6.20 3.06 21.75
C ASN A 276 6.80 4.20 20.93
N GLY A 277 6.47 4.27 19.62
CA GLY A 277 6.86 5.39 18.77
C GLY A 277 6.31 6.73 19.30
N ASN A 278 7.06 7.80 19.07
CA ASN A 278 6.74 9.14 19.59
C ASN A 278 5.82 9.99 18.70
N ALA A 279 5.42 9.46 17.53
CA ALA A 279 4.53 10.14 16.60
C ALA A 279 3.54 9.16 15.95
N TRP A 280 2.36 9.66 15.56
CA TRP A 280 1.42 8.92 14.71
C TRP A 280 1.87 9.00 13.27
N VAL A 281 2.37 7.89 12.73
CA VAL A 281 2.89 7.76 11.35
C VAL A 281 2.42 6.41 10.79
N PRO A 282 1.13 6.29 10.43
CA PRO A 282 0.57 5.03 9.93
C PRO A 282 1.24 4.60 8.64
N GLY A 283 1.27 3.29 8.41
CA GLY A 283 1.79 2.71 7.18
C GLY A 283 0.88 2.99 5.99
N GLU A 284 1.48 3.31 4.86
CA GLU A 284 0.86 3.29 3.55
C GLU A 284 1.49 2.15 2.74
N THR A 285 0.66 1.18 2.38
CA THR A 285 1.08 0.05 1.54
C THR A 285 0.87 0.44 0.08
N ASN A 286 1.95 0.61 -0.65
CA ASN A 286 1.93 0.89 -2.07
C ASN A 286 2.34 -0.34 -2.88
N THR A 287 1.65 -0.60 -3.99
CA THR A 287 1.97 -1.68 -4.92
C THR A 287 1.35 -1.42 -6.29
N SER A 288 1.97 -1.94 -7.34
CA SER A 288 1.38 -1.87 -8.68
C SER A 288 0.49 -3.08 -8.98
N ILE A 289 -0.54 -2.87 -9.80
CA ILE A 289 -1.37 -3.97 -10.33
C ILE A 289 -0.58 -4.88 -11.28
N ARG A 290 0.52 -4.36 -11.84
CA ARG A 290 1.50 -5.04 -12.70
C ARG A 290 2.82 -5.27 -11.96
N PRO A 291 3.80 -5.99 -12.53
CA PRO A 291 5.14 -6.07 -11.98
C PRO A 291 5.81 -4.69 -11.83
N GLY A 292 5.85 -3.89 -12.90
CA GLY A 292 6.42 -2.55 -12.93
C GLY A 292 5.46 -1.46 -12.46
N TRP A 293 6.01 -0.25 -12.23
CA TRP A 293 5.25 0.95 -11.92
C TRP A 293 4.73 1.63 -13.20
N PHE A 294 5.55 1.69 -14.25
CA PHE A 294 5.14 2.16 -15.57
C PHE A 294 4.55 1.01 -16.41
N TYR A 295 3.88 1.36 -17.48
CA TYR A 295 3.31 0.38 -18.39
C TYR A 295 4.38 -0.24 -19.29
N HIS A 296 4.48 -1.56 -19.26
CA HIS A 296 5.26 -2.38 -20.15
C HIS A 296 4.34 -3.35 -20.91
N LYS A 297 4.43 -3.35 -22.23
CA LYS A 297 3.61 -4.25 -23.07
C LYS A 297 3.85 -5.73 -22.75
N SER A 298 5.08 -6.07 -22.39
CA SER A 298 5.49 -7.43 -21.99
C SER A 298 4.82 -7.93 -20.71
N GLU A 299 4.18 -7.04 -19.93
CA GLU A 299 3.51 -7.36 -18.68
C GLU A 299 1.99 -7.57 -18.81
N ASP A 300 1.42 -7.51 -20.01
CA ASP A 300 -0.04 -7.66 -20.20
C ASP A 300 -0.58 -8.97 -19.63
N ASP A 301 0.21 -10.05 -19.66
CA ASP A 301 -0.16 -11.36 -19.11
C ASP A 301 0.22 -11.51 -17.61
N HIS A 302 0.79 -10.48 -16.98
CA HIS A 302 1.29 -10.51 -15.61
C HIS A 302 0.53 -9.60 -14.64
N VAL A 303 -0.65 -9.12 -15.05
CA VAL A 303 -1.54 -8.36 -14.16
C VAL A 303 -1.94 -9.23 -12.98
N LYS A 304 -1.81 -8.70 -11.74
CA LYS A 304 -2.13 -9.42 -10.52
C LYS A 304 -3.52 -10.07 -10.61
N SER A 305 -3.62 -11.34 -10.22
CA SER A 305 -4.89 -12.06 -10.19
C SER A 305 -5.85 -11.46 -9.16
N LEU A 306 -7.15 -11.75 -9.28
CA LEU A 306 -8.14 -11.32 -8.30
C LEU A 306 -7.82 -11.85 -6.90
N SER A 307 -7.38 -13.09 -6.80
CA SER A 307 -6.98 -13.70 -5.53
C SER A 307 -5.76 -12.99 -4.92
N LYS A 308 -4.76 -12.60 -5.73
CA LYS A 308 -3.60 -11.83 -5.27
C LYS A 308 -3.98 -10.42 -4.81
N LEU A 309 -4.91 -9.75 -5.48
CA LEU A 309 -5.41 -8.43 -5.05
C LEU A 309 -6.21 -8.53 -3.74
N MET A 310 -7.00 -9.60 -3.54
CA MET A 310 -7.68 -9.84 -2.28
C MET A 310 -6.70 -10.18 -1.14
N ASP A 311 -5.64 -10.96 -1.40
CA ASP A 311 -4.54 -11.18 -0.45
C ASP A 311 -3.86 -9.86 -0.07
N THR A 312 -3.59 -9.00 -1.07
CA THR A 312 -3.06 -7.64 -0.86
C THR A 312 -3.98 -6.80 0.03
N TYR A 313 -5.29 -6.81 -0.21
CA TYR A 313 -6.27 -6.09 0.63
C TYR A 313 -6.25 -6.57 2.09
N TYR A 314 -6.27 -7.89 2.30
CA TYR A 314 -6.20 -8.45 3.65
C TYR A 314 -4.89 -8.15 4.35
N LYS A 315 -3.77 -8.13 3.61
CA LYS A 315 -2.42 -7.88 4.16
C LYS A 315 -2.01 -6.41 4.21
N SER A 316 -2.85 -5.49 3.73
CA SER A 316 -2.68 -4.04 3.82
C SER A 316 -3.78 -3.39 4.65
N VAL A 317 -4.96 -3.15 4.07
CA VAL A 317 -6.13 -2.57 4.76
C VAL A 317 -6.55 -3.44 5.95
N GLY A 318 -6.52 -4.76 5.78
CA GLY A 318 -6.80 -5.72 6.85
C GLY A 318 -5.72 -5.84 7.93
N ARG A 319 -4.61 -5.09 7.83
CA ARG A 319 -3.51 -5.02 8.80
C ARG A 319 -3.15 -3.60 9.17
N ASN A 320 -4.16 -2.74 9.37
CA ASN A 320 -4.00 -1.37 9.87
C ASN A 320 -3.15 -0.45 8.97
N SER A 321 -3.22 -0.63 7.64
CA SER A 321 -2.57 0.23 6.65
C SER A 321 -3.60 0.77 5.67
N THR A 322 -3.23 1.75 4.85
CA THR A 322 -3.97 2.08 3.63
C THR A 322 -3.40 1.29 2.44
N LEU A 323 -4.15 1.18 1.37
CA LEU A 323 -3.69 0.59 0.10
C LEU A 323 -3.66 1.67 -0.99
N LEU A 324 -2.46 1.97 -1.47
CA LEU A 324 -2.21 2.78 -2.65
C LEU A 324 -1.90 1.83 -3.81
N LEU A 325 -2.90 1.59 -4.68
CA LEU A 325 -2.80 0.65 -5.80
C LEU A 325 -2.51 1.40 -7.10
N ASN A 326 -1.40 1.08 -7.74
CA ASN A 326 -1.00 1.69 -8.99
C ASN A 326 -1.68 1.04 -10.21
N PHE A 327 -2.18 1.92 -11.09
CA PHE A 327 -2.66 1.58 -12.43
C PHE A 327 -1.78 2.32 -13.44
N PRO A 328 -0.82 1.65 -14.09
CA PRO A 328 0.01 2.28 -15.11
C PRO A 328 -0.81 2.77 -16.29
N ILE A 329 -0.43 3.92 -16.85
CA ILE A 329 -1.05 4.45 -18.07
C ILE A 329 -0.29 3.94 -19.29
N ASP A 330 -1.00 3.36 -20.26
CA ASP A 330 -0.41 2.81 -21.46
C ASP A 330 0.03 3.88 -22.48
N ARG A 331 0.63 3.44 -23.59
CA ARG A 331 1.15 4.36 -24.63
C ARG A 331 0.06 5.12 -25.38
N ASP A 332 -1.18 4.63 -25.38
CA ASP A 332 -2.34 5.36 -25.93
C ASP A 332 -2.81 6.49 -24.99
N GLY A 333 -2.38 6.48 -23.73
CA GLY A 333 -2.81 7.43 -22.70
C GLY A 333 -4.06 6.98 -21.95
N LEU A 334 -4.25 5.67 -21.79
CA LEU A 334 -5.40 5.06 -21.12
C LEU A 334 -4.93 4.10 -20.00
N ILE A 335 -5.77 3.86 -19.01
CA ILE A 335 -5.61 2.65 -18.18
C ILE A 335 -5.97 1.46 -19.08
N ASN A 336 -5.04 0.51 -19.18
CA ASN A 336 -5.21 -0.66 -20.04
C ASN A 336 -6.50 -1.42 -19.70
N PRO A 337 -7.26 -1.93 -20.69
CA PRO A 337 -8.50 -2.66 -20.44
C PRO A 337 -8.36 -3.87 -19.51
N ILE A 338 -7.21 -4.57 -19.51
CA ILE A 338 -6.94 -5.70 -18.63
C ILE A 338 -6.87 -5.22 -17.16
N ASP A 339 -6.14 -4.13 -16.91
CA ASP A 339 -5.99 -3.52 -15.58
C ASP A 339 -7.33 -2.97 -15.07
N SER A 340 -8.06 -2.30 -15.95
CA SER A 340 -9.40 -1.78 -15.67
C SER A 340 -10.37 -2.89 -15.26
N ALA A 341 -10.45 -3.96 -16.06
CA ALA A 341 -11.30 -5.11 -15.76
C ALA A 341 -10.93 -5.78 -14.41
N ARG A 342 -9.62 -5.91 -14.14
CA ARG A 342 -9.11 -6.52 -12.92
C ARG A 342 -9.39 -5.66 -11.68
N GLY A 343 -9.15 -4.35 -11.75
CA GLY A 343 -9.46 -3.41 -10.66
C GLY A 343 -10.96 -3.36 -10.33
N ILE A 344 -11.83 -3.35 -11.35
CA ILE A 344 -13.29 -3.39 -11.16
C ILE A 344 -13.74 -4.72 -10.53
N ALA A 345 -13.16 -5.84 -10.96
CA ALA A 345 -13.46 -7.15 -10.37
C ALA A 345 -13.02 -7.21 -8.89
N PHE A 346 -11.89 -6.62 -8.56
CA PHE A 346 -11.39 -6.50 -7.19
C PHE A 346 -12.36 -5.71 -6.31
N ALA A 347 -12.78 -4.50 -6.72
CA ALA A 347 -13.75 -3.70 -5.98
C ALA A 347 -15.08 -4.44 -5.73
N ARG A 348 -15.60 -5.13 -6.76
CA ARG A 348 -16.82 -5.96 -6.63
C ARG A 348 -16.64 -7.08 -5.61
N MET A 349 -15.46 -7.69 -5.56
CA MET A 349 -15.17 -8.76 -4.60
C MET A 349 -15.09 -8.21 -3.17
N VAL A 350 -14.43 -7.08 -2.95
CA VAL A 350 -14.39 -6.39 -1.64
C VAL A 350 -15.81 -6.07 -1.18
N GLU A 351 -16.64 -5.47 -2.05
CA GLU A 351 -18.04 -5.19 -1.75
C GLU A 351 -18.84 -6.46 -1.43
N GLN A 352 -18.70 -7.51 -2.23
CA GLN A 352 -19.38 -8.79 -2.02
C GLN A 352 -19.04 -9.39 -0.65
N VAL A 353 -17.78 -9.34 -0.23
CA VAL A 353 -17.32 -9.87 1.06
C VAL A 353 -17.88 -9.04 2.22
N PHE A 354 -17.77 -7.69 2.13
CA PHE A 354 -17.96 -6.82 3.29
C PHE A 354 -19.31 -6.09 3.35
N SER A 355 -20.18 -6.22 2.35
CA SER A 355 -21.49 -5.54 2.34
C SER A 355 -22.47 -6.08 3.40
N ASN A 356 -22.36 -7.35 3.78
CA ASN A 356 -23.30 -8.00 4.71
C ASN A 356 -22.61 -8.43 6.01
N ASN A 357 -22.58 -7.55 7.00
CA ASN A 357 -22.07 -7.89 8.34
C ASN A 357 -23.07 -8.77 9.11
N LEU A 358 -22.76 -10.04 9.27
CA LEU A 358 -23.59 -11.03 9.97
C LEU A 358 -23.74 -10.76 11.48
N ALA A 359 -22.84 -9.95 12.07
CA ALA A 359 -22.90 -9.53 13.46
C ALA A 359 -23.98 -8.47 13.74
N GLN A 360 -24.46 -7.72 12.73
CA GLN A 360 -25.43 -6.64 12.93
C GLN A 360 -26.76 -7.08 13.54
N ARG A 361 -27.12 -8.35 13.37
CA ARG A 361 -28.36 -8.94 13.93
C ARG A 361 -28.09 -9.79 15.18
N ALA A 362 -26.84 -9.83 15.65
CA ALA A 362 -26.46 -10.59 16.83
C ALA A 362 -26.66 -9.79 18.12
N LYS A 363 -26.65 -10.47 19.26
CA LYS A 363 -26.54 -9.82 20.57
C LYS A 363 -25.07 -9.80 20.97
N VAL A 364 -24.57 -8.62 21.39
CA VAL A 364 -23.19 -8.47 21.86
C VAL A 364 -23.19 -8.16 23.35
N SER A 365 -22.33 -8.83 24.09
CA SER A 365 -22.04 -8.56 25.49
C SER A 365 -20.54 -8.46 25.72
N ALA A 366 -20.12 -7.74 26.74
CA ALA A 366 -18.72 -7.59 27.13
C ALA A 366 -18.52 -8.03 28.58
N SER A 367 -17.32 -8.54 28.92
CA SER A 367 -16.94 -8.90 30.28
C SER A 367 -16.82 -7.70 31.21
N ASN A 368 -16.58 -6.50 30.65
CA ASN A 368 -16.53 -5.23 31.36
C ASN A 368 -17.06 -4.13 30.44
N VAL A 369 -17.76 -3.16 30.98
CA VAL A 369 -18.27 -1.98 30.27
C VAL A 369 -18.01 -0.76 31.16
N ARG A 370 -17.33 0.24 30.62
CA ARG A 370 -16.94 1.48 31.30
C ARG A 370 -18.10 2.09 32.07
N GLY A 371 -17.96 2.10 33.42
CA GLY A 371 -18.97 2.61 34.34
C GLY A 371 -20.36 2.00 34.18
N ASN A 372 -20.50 0.82 33.58
CA ASN A 372 -21.79 0.23 33.18
C ASN A 372 -22.66 1.17 32.33
N SER A 373 -22.04 2.13 31.63
CA SER A 373 -22.73 3.18 30.87
C SER A 373 -23.20 2.69 29.50
N ARG A 374 -24.39 3.15 29.10
CA ARG A 374 -24.91 2.94 27.75
C ARG A 374 -24.05 3.62 26.69
N THR A 375 -23.36 4.71 27.02
CA THR A 375 -22.45 5.44 26.13
C THR A 375 -21.32 4.53 25.64
N TYR A 376 -20.83 3.63 26.46
CA TYR A 376 -19.73 2.71 26.14
C TYR A 376 -20.19 1.25 26.01
N SER A 377 -21.45 1.06 25.66
CA SER A 377 -22.09 -0.26 25.56
C SER A 377 -21.40 -1.18 24.56
N ALA A 378 -21.40 -2.48 24.85
CA ALA A 378 -20.95 -3.51 23.90
C ALA A 378 -21.74 -3.49 22.57
N ALA A 379 -22.98 -3.00 22.55
CA ALA A 379 -23.78 -2.88 21.35
C ALA A 379 -23.23 -1.86 20.33
N ASN A 380 -22.42 -0.91 20.77
CA ASN A 380 -21.81 0.11 19.89
C ASN A 380 -20.91 -0.51 18.82
N VAL A 381 -20.33 -1.68 19.07
CA VAL A 381 -19.42 -2.32 18.10
C VAL A 381 -20.12 -2.86 16.84
N ILE A 382 -21.45 -2.82 16.79
CA ILE A 382 -22.26 -3.29 15.64
C ILE A 382 -23.27 -2.24 15.16
N ASP A 383 -23.24 -1.01 15.64
CA ASP A 383 -24.23 0.04 15.33
C ASP A 383 -23.97 0.81 14.02
N LYS A 384 -22.90 0.47 13.27
CA LYS A 384 -22.43 1.10 12.02
C LYS A 384 -21.82 2.51 12.18
N SER A 385 -21.77 3.05 13.40
CA SER A 385 -21.17 4.35 13.65
C SER A 385 -19.67 4.20 13.92
N MET A 386 -18.86 5.02 13.28
CA MET A 386 -17.43 5.15 13.60
C MET A 386 -17.16 6.17 14.71
N GLN A 387 -18.21 6.79 15.24
CA GLN A 387 -18.12 7.80 16.32
C GLN A 387 -18.46 7.22 17.69
N THR A 388 -19.10 6.06 17.72
CA THR A 388 -19.41 5.30 18.93
C THR A 388 -18.42 4.16 19.11
N TYR A 389 -18.22 3.73 20.35
CA TYR A 389 -17.32 2.64 20.65
C TYR A 389 -17.69 1.97 21.99
N TRP A 390 -17.37 0.71 22.12
CA TRP A 390 -17.30 0.05 23.41
C TRP A 390 -15.98 0.39 24.08
N ALA A 391 -16.02 0.59 25.40
CA ALA A 391 -14.83 0.80 26.24
C ALA A 391 -14.91 -0.03 27.52
N ALA A 392 -13.76 -0.52 27.98
CA ALA A 392 -13.60 -1.06 29.33
C ALA A 392 -13.28 0.06 30.33
N ASP A 393 -13.39 -0.24 31.63
CA ASP A 393 -12.96 0.65 32.71
C ASP A 393 -11.45 0.89 32.67
N ASP A 394 -11.01 2.02 33.25
CA ASP A 394 -9.60 2.32 33.39
C ASP A 394 -8.88 1.21 34.18
N GLY A 395 -7.66 0.85 33.73
CA GLY A 395 -6.88 -0.25 34.30
C GLY A 395 -7.27 -1.65 33.83
N VAL A 396 -8.40 -1.82 33.13
CA VAL A 396 -8.78 -3.10 32.52
C VAL A 396 -8.09 -3.22 31.16
N THR A 397 -7.06 -4.08 31.06
CA THR A 397 -6.30 -4.32 29.82
C THR A 397 -6.70 -5.61 29.11
N LYS A 398 -7.53 -6.43 29.74
CA LYS A 398 -8.03 -7.73 29.21
C LYS A 398 -9.54 -7.74 29.27
N ALA A 399 -10.18 -8.09 28.18
CA ALA A 399 -11.64 -8.15 28.09
C ALA A 399 -12.10 -9.13 27.00
N THR A 400 -13.37 -9.56 27.10
CA THR A 400 -13.98 -10.42 26.10
C THR A 400 -15.29 -9.80 25.63
N LEU A 401 -15.42 -9.66 24.33
CA LEU A 401 -16.67 -9.38 23.65
C LEU A 401 -17.24 -10.70 23.12
N THR A 402 -18.49 -10.99 23.46
CA THR A 402 -19.19 -12.22 23.01
C THR A 402 -20.32 -11.84 22.08
N ILE A 403 -20.23 -12.30 20.85
CA ILE A 403 -21.25 -12.14 19.80
C ILE A 403 -22.08 -13.41 19.78
N ARG A 404 -23.39 -13.31 20.07
CA ARG A 404 -24.34 -14.42 20.03
C ARG A 404 -25.26 -14.27 18.84
N PHE A 405 -25.14 -15.17 17.88
CA PHE A 405 -25.99 -15.20 16.70
C PHE A 405 -27.40 -15.74 17.05
N ASN A 406 -28.41 -15.23 16.35
CA ASN A 406 -29.81 -15.69 16.57
C ASN A 406 -30.05 -17.15 16.10
N LYS A 407 -29.19 -17.64 15.21
CA LYS A 407 -29.16 -19.02 14.70
C LYS A 407 -27.74 -19.44 14.36
N PRO A 408 -27.43 -20.73 14.23
CA PRO A 408 -26.12 -21.17 13.76
C PRO A 408 -25.76 -20.52 12.41
N THR A 409 -24.69 -19.73 12.39
CA THR A 409 -24.30 -18.87 11.28
C THR A 409 -22.99 -19.36 10.68
N ARG A 410 -22.87 -19.38 9.35
CA ARG A 410 -21.62 -19.68 8.62
C ARG A 410 -20.86 -18.39 8.37
N PHE A 411 -19.56 -18.40 8.63
CA PHE A 411 -18.67 -17.28 8.36
C PHE A 411 -17.21 -17.76 8.26
N ASN A 412 -16.36 -16.93 7.64
CA ASN A 412 -14.92 -17.21 7.45
C ASN A 412 -14.06 -15.96 7.50
N ARG A 413 -14.63 -14.79 7.88
CA ARG A 413 -13.90 -13.53 8.09
C ARG A 413 -14.39 -12.88 9.37
N PHE A 414 -13.43 -12.38 10.15
CA PHE A 414 -13.66 -11.50 11.30
C PHE A 414 -12.96 -10.18 11.05
N MET A 415 -13.57 -9.08 11.42
CA MET A 415 -13.01 -7.74 11.35
C MET A 415 -13.22 -7.01 12.69
N ALA A 416 -12.18 -6.32 13.16
CA ALA A 416 -12.26 -5.40 14.29
C ALA A 416 -11.61 -4.07 13.94
N GLN A 417 -12.11 -2.98 14.58
CA GLN A 417 -11.57 -1.63 14.46
C GLN A 417 -11.50 -1.01 15.86
N GLU A 418 -10.35 -0.47 16.21
CA GLU A 418 -10.19 0.36 17.40
C GLU A 418 -10.73 1.77 17.15
N PHE A 419 -11.10 2.47 18.21
CA PHE A 419 -11.38 3.91 18.17
C PHE A 419 -10.06 4.69 18.23
N ILE A 420 -9.35 4.72 17.09
CA ILE A 420 -7.97 5.22 16.99
C ILE A 420 -7.82 6.73 17.26
N GLN A 421 -8.92 7.49 17.28
CA GLN A 421 -8.92 8.90 17.67
C GLN A 421 -8.37 9.11 19.09
N LEU A 422 -8.43 8.07 19.92
CA LEU A 422 -7.83 8.04 21.27
C LEU A 422 -6.58 7.14 21.34
N GLY A 423 -5.95 6.86 20.21
CA GLY A 423 -4.73 6.08 20.08
C GLY A 423 -4.96 4.58 19.87
N GLN A 424 -3.95 3.90 19.37
CA GLN A 424 -3.92 2.44 19.18
C GLN A 424 -3.53 1.76 20.49
N ARG A 425 -4.24 0.70 20.90
CA ARG A 425 -4.15 0.14 22.25
C ARG A 425 -3.92 -1.36 22.30
N VAL A 426 -4.68 -2.13 21.50
CA VAL A 426 -4.66 -3.60 21.57
C VAL A 426 -3.34 -4.13 21.00
N SER A 427 -2.61 -4.89 21.85
CA SER A 427 -1.34 -5.54 21.50
C SER A 427 -1.50 -7.02 21.22
N LYS A 428 -2.52 -7.68 21.81
CA LYS A 428 -2.75 -9.12 21.63
C LYS A 428 -4.22 -9.48 21.78
N PHE A 429 -4.72 -10.36 20.91
CA PHE A 429 -6.08 -10.88 20.98
C PHE A 429 -6.20 -12.31 20.42
N SER A 430 -7.34 -12.95 20.65
CA SER A 430 -7.67 -14.25 20.07
C SER A 430 -9.16 -14.36 19.76
N LEU A 431 -9.52 -15.33 18.92
CA LEU A 431 -10.88 -15.62 18.51
C LEU A 431 -11.26 -17.06 18.85
N LYS A 432 -12.47 -17.27 19.41
CA LYS A 432 -13.03 -18.60 19.63
C LYS A 432 -14.48 -18.67 19.17
N ALA A 433 -14.84 -19.70 18.44
CA ALA A 433 -16.22 -19.94 17.98
C ALA A 433 -16.85 -21.13 18.70
N LEU A 434 -18.13 -21.04 19.04
CA LEU A 434 -18.89 -22.14 19.65
C LEU A 434 -19.54 -22.99 18.54
N VAL A 435 -18.95 -24.15 18.29
CA VAL A 435 -19.42 -25.15 17.31
C VAL A 435 -20.05 -26.31 18.05
N GLY A 436 -21.36 -26.47 17.88
CA GLY A 436 -22.12 -27.38 18.76
C GLY A 436 -21.99 -26.96 20.21
N SER A 437 -21.36 -27.80 21.06
CA SER A 437 -21.10 -27.53 22.48
C SER A 437 -19.62 -27.18 22.77
N LYS A 438 -18.75 -27.14 21.76
CA LYS A 438 -17.28 -26.96 21.96
C LYS A 438 -16.81 -25.58 21.47
N TRP A 439 -15.93 -24.94 22.26
CA TRP A 439 -15.21 -23.75 21.83
C TRP A 439 -13.99 -24.14 20.99
N VAL A 440 -13.92 -23.65 19.76
CA VAL A 440 -12.84 -23.87 18.80
C VAL A 440 -12.08 -22.55 18.61
N SER A 441 -10.77 -22.58 18.71
CA SER A 441 -9.92 -21.42 18.41
C SER A 441 -9.84 -21.21 16.90
N LEU A 442 -9.98 -19.95 16.46
CA LEU A 442 -9.82 -19.55 15.07
C LEU A 442 -8.42 -18.97 14.89
N LYS A 443 -7.71 -19.45 13.88
CA LYS A 443 -6.36 -18.97 13.50
C LYS A 443 -6.46 -18.20 12.19
N ASP A 444 -5.62 -17.19 12.01
CA ASP A 444 -5.50 -16.49 10.74
C ASP A 444 -4.72 -17.36 9.75
N GLU A 445 -5.31 -17.70 8.61
CA GLU A 445 -4.65 -18.48 7.55
C GLU A 445 -3.59 -17.68 6.78
N LEU A 446 -3.58 -16.35 6.96
CA LEU A 446 -2.62 -15.46 6.30
C LEU A 446 -1.34 -15.23 7.13
N VAL A 447 -1.16 -16.00 8.20
CA VAL A 447 -0.04 -15.88 9.14
C VAL A 447 0.74 -17.18 9.18
N ASP A 448 2.04 -17.10 8.88
CA ASP A 448 2.89 -18.28 8.76
C ASP A 448 3.23 -18.96 10.11
N ASN A 449 3.21 -18.22 11.22
CA ASN A 449 3.59 -18.75 12.54
C ASN A 449 2.60 -18.30 13.62
N GLY A 450 1.55 -19.05 13.84
CA GLY A 450 0.41 -18.74 14.68
C GLY A 450 0.63 -18.49 16.17
N ASP A 451 1.52 -17.60 16.57
CA ASP A 451 1.79 -17.24 17.98
C ASP A 451 0.78 -16.23 18.57
N GLY A 452 -0.43 -16.21 18.04
CA GLY A 452 -1.51 -15.34 18.48
C GLY A 452 -1.64 -14.09 17.59
N LEU A 453 -2.86 -13.54 17.61
CA LEU A 453 -3.19 -12.36 16.81
C LEU A 453 -2.74 -11.10 17.54
N THR A 454 -2.01 -10.25 16.82
CA THR A 454 -1.48 -8.99 17.36
C THR A 454 -2.18 -7.80 16.74
N THR A 455 -2.03 -6.63 17.32
CA THR A 455 -2.50 -5.30 16.89
C THR A 455 -3.79 -5.24 16.04
N ILE A 456 -4.60 -4.24 16.28
CA ILE A 456 -5.84 -4.00 15.52
C ILE A 456 -5.75 -2.68 14.77
N GLY A 457 -5.64 -1.56 15.48
CA GLY A 457 -5.60 -0.22 14.90
C GLY A 457 -6.87 0.15 14.14
N ARG A 458 -6.70 0.83 13.00
CA ARG A 458 -7.83 1.30 12.19
C ARG A 458 -8.70 0.17 11.67
N LYS A 459 -8.10 -0.96 11.27
CA LYS A 459 -8.82 -2.17 10.82
C LYS A 459 -7.93 -3.41 10.90
N ARG A 460 -8.44 -4.48 11.46
CA ARG A 460 -7.82 -5.81 11.40
C ARG A 460 -8.83 -6.81 10.85
N ILE A 461 -8.45 -7.56 9.81
CA ILE A 461 -9.23 -8.63 9.23
C ILE A 461 -8.51 -9.95 9.48
N ILE A 462 -9.26 -10.96 9.93
CA ILE A 462 -8.76 -12.32 10.17
C ILE A 462 -9.49 -13.25 9.21
N CYS A 463 -8.72 -14.04 8.47
CA CYS A 463 -9.19 -15.01 7.50
C CYS A 463 -9.02 -16.43 8.06
N PHE A 464 -10.06 -17.25 8.02
CA PHE A 464 -10.05 -18.63 8.51
C PHE A 464 -11.01 -19.51 7.70
N PRO A 465 -10.89 -20.86 7.77
CA PRO A 465 -11.79 -21.79 7.07
C PRO A 465 -13.23 -21.53 7.46
N THR A 466 -14.16 -21.75 6.52
CA THR A 466 -15.61 -21.57 6.79
C THR A 466 -16.04 -22.43 7.95
N ILE A 467 -16.56 -21.79 9.00
CA ILE A 467 -17.09 -22.43 10.21
C ILE A 467 -18.58 -22.10 10.38
N LYS A 468 -19.34 -23.00 11.03
CA LYS A 468 -20.73 -22.77 11.43
C LYS A 468 -20.83 -22.75 12.95
N ALA A 469 -21.14 -21.60 13.54
CA ALA A 469 -21.14 -21.41 14.98
C ALA A 469 -22.36 -20.63 15.48
N THR A 470 -22.69 -20.80 16.78
CA THR A 470 -23.75 -20.06 17.47
C THR A 470 -23.24 -18.83 18.20
N GLN A 471 -21.97 -18.82 18.57
CA GLN A 471 -21.33 -17.69 19.25
C GLN A 471 -19.91 -17.51 18.75
N LEU A 472 -19.42 -16.26 18.83
CA LEU A 472 -18.03 -15.90 18.61
C LEU A 472 -17.55 -15.09 19.81
N LYS A 473 -16.41 -15.44 20.38
CA LYS A 473 -15.68 -14.65 21.38
C LYS A 473 -14.51 -13.94 20.71
N PHE A 474 -14.46 -12.63 20.87
CA PHE A 474 -13.32 -11.81 20.62
C PHE A 474 -12.68 -11.49 21.97
N ILE A 475 -11.49 -12.03 22.22
CA ILE A 475 -10.80 -12.01 23.51
C ILE A 475 -9.58 -11.10 23.36
N ILE A 476 -9.61 -9.93 23.99
CA ILE A 476 -8.45 -9.04 24.10
C ILE A 476 -7.61 -9.58 25.25
N GLU A 477 -6.43 -10.10 24.91
CA GLU A 477 -5.51 -10.75 25.85
C GLU A 477 -4.54 -9.74 26.46
N ASP A 478 -4.25 -8.64 25.73
CA ASP A 478 -3.42 -7.54 26.24
C ASP A 478 -3.70 -6.23 25.47
N SER A 479 -3.57 -5.11 26.19
CA SER A 479 -3.78 -3.76 25.67
C SER A 479 -2.98 -2.75 26.50
N LYS A 480 -2.43 -1.72 25.86
CA LYS A 480 -1.62 -0.66 26.50
C LYS A 480 -2.39 0.15 27.55
N LYS A 481 -3.68 0.35 27.34
CA LYS A 481 -4.69 0.95 28.24
C LYS A 481 -6.00 0.20 28.07
N CYS A 482 -7.08 0.65 28.72
CA CYS A 482 -8.40 0.08 28.50
C CYS A 482 -8.73 0.02 27.01
N PRO A 483 -9.15 -1.14 26.45
CA PRO A 483 -9.43 -1.28 25.02
C PRO A 483 -10.68 -0.50 24.62
N LEU A 484 -10.65 0.05 23.41
CA LEU A 484 -11.73 0.79 22.76
C LEU A 484 -12.01 0.19 21.40
N ILE A 485 -13.15 -0.42 21.20
CA ILE A 485 -13.53 -1.03 19.91
C ILE A 485 -14.71 -0.27 19.33
N SER A 486 -14.51 0.31 18.14
CA SER A 486 -15.54 1.05 17.42
C SER A 486 -16.40 0.16 16.53
N ASN A 487 -15.83 -0.93 15.98
CA ASN A 487 -16.59 -1.78 15.07
C ASN A 487 -16.11 -3.23 15.11
N ILE A 488 -17.07 -4.16 14.94
CA ILE A 488 -16.84 -5.57 14.71
C ILE A 488 -17.66 -6.02 13.49
N GLY A 489 -17.01 -6.76 12.61
CA GLY A 489 -17.65 -7.40 11.47
C GLY A 489 -17.41 -8.90 11.44
N VAL A 490 -18.42 -9.64 11.00
CA VAL A 490 -18.36 -11.07 10.73
C VAL A 490 -18.93 -11.31 9.34
N TYR A 491 -18.17 -11.96 8.46
CA TYR A 491 -18.55 -12.07 7.07
C TYR A 491 -18.34 -13.49 6.53
N LEU A 492 -19.04 -13.79 5.43
CA LEU A 492 -18.84 -15.00 4.65
C LEU A 492 -18.32 -14.62 3.26
N ALA A 493 -17.02 -14.69 3.10
CA ALA A 493 -16.37 -14.54 1.80
C ALA A 493 -16.63 -15.79 0.94
N PRO A 494 -16.86 -15.63 -0.37
CA PRO A 494 -16.88 -16.77 -1.29
C PRO A 494 -15.51 -17.45 -1.31
N GLU A 495 -15.48 -18.74 -1.60
CA GLU A 495 -14.25 -19.43 -1.95
C GLU A 495 -13.82 -18.88 -3.31
N LEU A 496 -12.72 -18.11 -3.31
CA LEU A 496 -12.02 -17.82 -4.55
C LEU A 496 -11.31 -19.12 -4.92
N SER A 497 -11.56 -19.63 -6.12
CA SER A 497 -10.58 -20.49 -6.74
C SER A 497 -9.28 -19.67 -6.69
N MET A 498 -8.32 -20.12 -5.89
CA MET A 498 -6.98 -19.62 -6.03
C MET A 498 -6.66 -19.77 -7.51
N ASP A 499 -6.59 -18.66 -8.26
CA ASP A 499 -5.78 -18.68 -9.45
C ASP A 499 -4.44 -19.12 -8.89
N ILE A 500 -4.16 -20.40 -9.01
CA ILE A 500 -2.85 -20.91 -8.69
C ILE A 500 -1.97 -20.04 -9.61
N PRO A 501 -1.18 -19.10 -9.07
CA PRO A 501 -0.04 -18.69 -9.86
C PRO A 501 0.59 -20.01 -10.20
N ASN A 502 1.13 -20.21 -11.39
CA ASN A 502 1.92 -21.39 -11.72
C ASN A 502 3.11 -21.62 -10.74
N SER A 503 2.94 -21.28 -9.49
CA SER A 503 3.87 -21.34 -8.36
C SER A 503 3.59 -22.45 -7.37
N GLY A 504 2.61 -23.31 -7.65
CA GLY A 504 2.37 -24.54 -6.85
C GLY A 504 3.13 -25.76 -7.36
N GLU A 505 3.66 -25.71 -8.56
CA GLU A 505 4.67 -26.67 -8.95
C GLU A 505 5.98 -26.28 -8.24
N LYS A 506 6.46 -27.11 -7.32
CA LYS A 506 7.86 -27.14 -6.95
C LYS A 506 8.62 -27.47 -8.24
N PHE A 507 9.00 -26.45 -8.97
CA PHE A 507 9.96 -26.57 -10.05
C PHE A 507 11.30 -26.85 -9.40
N ALA A 508 11.60 -28.11 -9.15
CA ALA A 508 12.98 -28.54 -9.09
C ALA A 508 13.55 -28.13 -10.44
N SER A 509 14.58 -27.29 -10.46
CA SER A 509 15.24 -26.89 -11.70
C SER A 509 15.51 -28.16 -12.49
N LYS A 510 14.82 -28.35 -13.62
CA LYS A 510 14.93 -29.52 -14.49
C LYS A 510 16.27 -29.52 -15.24
N PHE A 511 17.12 -28.54 -14.97
CA PHE A 511 18.31 -28.22 -15.72
C PHE A 511 19.51 -28.06 -14.79
N ASN A 512 20.71 -28.32 -15.32
CA ASN A 512 21.96 -28.01 -14.65
C ASN A 512 22.18 -26.49 -14.69
N VAL A 513 21.94 -25.81 -13.57
CA VAL A 513 22.09 -24.35 -13.43
C VAL A 513 23.35 -24.04 -12.63
N THR A 514 24.24 -23.23 -13.18
CA THR A 514 25.47 -22.80 -12.54
C THR A 514 25.63 -21.27 -12.59
N ILE A 515 26.23 -20.71 -11.54
CA ILE A 515 26.67 -19.31 -11.55
C ILE A 515 28.07 -19.28 -12.08
N VAL A 516 28.30 -18.57 -13.18
CA VAL A 516 29.58 -18.46 -13.85
C VAL A 516 30.13 -17.03 -13.79
N GLY A 517 31.45 -16.91 -13.67
CA GLY A 517 32.21 -15.68 -13.74
C GLY A 517 33.45 -15.88 -14.62
N SER A 518 34.03 -14.78 -15.11
CA SER A 518 35.37 -14.83 -15.69
C SER A 518 36.42 -14.76 -14.57
N ASN A 519 37.67 -15.10 -14.87
CA ASN A 519 38.76 -15.12 -13.87
C ASN A 519 38.97 -13.80 -13.13
N ASP A 520 38.46 -12.68 -13.65
CA ASP A 520 38.62 -11.32 -13.10
C ASP A 520 37.31 -10.69 -12.57
N VAL A 521 36.17 -11.36 -12.75
CA VAL A 521 34.85 -10.83 -12.32
C VAL A 521 34.04 -11.95 -11.64
N PRO A 522 33.69 -11.81 -10.34
CA PRO A 522 32.84 -12.78 -9.64
C PRO A 522 31.52 -12.98 -10.37
N GLY A 523 31.01 -14.20 -10.33
CA GLY A 523 29.85 -14.75 -11.05
C GLY A 523 28.67 -13.80 -11.28
N LYS A 524 28.72 -13.07 -12.39
CA LYS A 524 27.63 -12.18 -12.82
C LYS A 524 26.68 -12.81 -13.83
N SER A 525 26.85 -14.11 -14.12
CA SER A 525 26.03 -14.80 -15.11
C SER A 525 25.43 -16.09 -14.53
N ILE A 526 24.21 -16.39 -14.93
CA ILE A 526 23.53 -17.66 -14.67
C ILE A 526 23.57 -18.46 -15.96
N LEU A 527 24.20 -19.64 -15.92
CA LEU A 527 24.30 -20.56 -17.06
C LEU A 527 23.38 -21.76 -16.83
N VAL A 528 22.56 -22.05 -17.82
CA VAL A 528 21.71 -23.24 -17.88
C VAL A 528 22.22 -24.17 -18.97
N ASP A 529 22.58 -25.45 -18.66
CA ASP A 529 22.83 -26.50 -19.61
C ASP A 529 21.61 -27.45 -19.64
N MET A 530 20.98 -27.55 -20.78
CA MET A 530 19.82 -28.42 -21.02
C MET A 530 20.22 -29.83 -21.44
N GLU A 531 21.52 -30.15 -21.40
CA GLU A 531 22.15 -31.44 -21.78
C GLU A 531 22.00 -31.77 -23.27
N GLN A 532 20.92 -31.36 -23.90
CA GLN A 532 20.62 -31.56 -25.31
C GLN A 532 20.13 -30.25 -25.95
N SER A 533 20.42 -30.10 -27.23
CA SER A 533 19.90 -28.97 -28.02
C SER A 533 18.40 -29.11 -28.18
N LYS A 534 17.64 -28.04 -27.82
CA LYS A 534 16.17 -27.95 -27.83
C LYS A 534 15.72 -26.68 -28.52
N MET A 535 14.47 -26.62 -28.99
CA MET A 535 13.86 -25.40 -29.45
C MET A 535 13.34 -24.64 -28.22
N VAL A 536 13.88 -23.45 -27.97
CA VAL A 536 13.56 -22.61 -26.80
C VAL A 536 12.97 -21.28 -27.24
N SER A 537 11.97 -20.77 -26.55
CA SER A 537 11.32 -19.50 -26.85
C SER A 537 11.07 -18.61 -25.63
N GLY A 538 11.55 -19.01 -24.47
CA GLY A 538 11.44 -18.21 -23.26
C GLY A 538 12.37 -18.66 -22.15
N PHE A 539 12.63 -17.75 -21.25
CA PHE A 539 13.45 -17.95 -20.05
C PHE A 539 12.79 -17.26 -18.87
N ARG A 540 12.81 -17.88 -17.71
CA ARG A 540 12.23 -17.34 -16.49
C ARG A 540 13.27 -17.30 -15.38
N TYR A 541 13.34 -16.16 -14.70
CA TYR A 541 14.22 -15.89 -13.57
C TYR A 541 13.38 -15.54 -12.34
N LEU A 542 13.52 -16.30 -11.27
CA LEU A 542 12.98 -15.95 -9.96
C LEU A 542 14.11 -15.39 -9.09
N PRO A 543 14.07 -14.10 -8.74
CA PRO A 543 15.08 -13.48 -7.88
C PRO A 543 15.12 -14.11 -6.49
N PRO A 544 16.18 -13.89 -5.70
CA PRO A 544 16.22 -14.24 -4.28
C PRO A 544 15.00 -13.66 -3.54
N GLN A 545 14.39 -14.46 -2.66
CA GLN A 545 13.17 -14.07 -1.95
C GLN A 545 13.43 -13.46 -0.56
N ASN A 546 14.59 -13.70 0.02
CA ASN A 546 14.92 -13.36 1.41
C ASN A 546 16.12 -12.42 1.53
N THR A 547 16.57 -11.84 0.44
CA THR A 547 17.71 -10.90 0.40
C THR A 547 17.58 -9.97 -0.80
N ARG A 548 18.15 -8.79 -0.68
CA ARG A 548 18.30 -7.85 -1.80
C ARG A 548 19.61 -8.06 -2.57
N ASN A 549 20.54 -8.89 -2.05
CA ASN A 549 21.82 -9.15 -2.67
C ASN A 549 21.66 -9.97 -3.95
N GLY A 550 22.41 -9.61 -4.98
CA GLY A 550 22.58 -10.40 -6.20
C GLY A 550 21.35 -10.45 -7.11
N ILE A 551 20.33 -9.60 -6.91
CA ILE A 551 19.18 -9.51 -7.80
C ILE A 551 19.60 -8.82 -9.09
N ILE A 552 19.38 -9.45 -10.23
CA ILE A 552 19.66 -8.88 -11.55
C ILE A 552 18.60 -7.80 -11.83
N THR A 553 19.04 -6.56 -12.07
CA THR A 553 18.18 -5.44 -12.43
C THR A 553 18.23 -5.14 -13.94
N HIS A 554 19.39 -5.24 -14.55
CA HIS A 554 19.57 -5.13 -16.00
C HIS A 554 20.26 -6.38 -16.52
N TYR A 555 19.81 -6.87 -17.65
CA TYR A 555 20.23 -8.17 -18.16
C TYR A 555 20.55 -8.19 -19.67
N SER A 556 21.37 -9.16 -20.07
CA SER A 556 21.47 -9.69 -21.43
C SER A 556 21.27 -11.19 -21.42
N LEU A 557 20.43 -11.70 -22.34
CA LEU A 557 20.17 -13.13 -22.49
C LEU A 557 20.81 -13.65 -23.76
N TRP A 558 21.52 -14.76 -23.66
CA TRP A 558 22.28 -15.38 -24.73
C TRP A 558 21.92 -16.85 -24.88
N THR A 559 22.00 -17.38 -26.09
CA THR A 559 21.84 -18.78 -26.41
C THR A 559 23.06 -19.34 -27.16
N SER A 560 23.33 -20.63 -26.98
CA SER A 560 24.41 -21.35 -27.69
C SER A 560 24.06 -22.82 -27.87
N GLU A 561 24.51 -23.42 -28.98
CA GLU A 561 24.43 -24.88 -29.19
C GLU A 561 25.67 -25.63 -28.65
N ASN A 562 26.83 -24.99 -28.57
CA ASN A 562 28.10 -25.62 -28.21
C ASN A 562 28.78 -25.06 -26.96
N GLY A 563 28.23 -24.00 -26.36
CA GLY A 563 28.77 -23.32 -25.17
C GLY A 563 29.94 -22.35 -25.45
N ASN A 564 30.38 -22.21 -26.70
CA ASN A 564 31.45 -21.31 -27.12
C ASN A 564 30.94 -20.16 -27.98
N ASP A 565 30.08 -20.46 -28.95
CA ASP A 565 29.50 -19.47 -29.86
C ASP A 565 28.16 -18.99 -29.31
N TRP A 566 28.10 -17.73 -28.89
CA TRP A 566 26.94 -17.15 -28.22
C TRP A 566 26.19 -16.14 -29.09
N THR A 567 24.89 -16.30 -29.18
CA THR A 567 23.99 -15.36 -29.84
C THR A 567 23.14 -14.64 -28.81
N LYS A 568 23.20 -13.32 -28.79
CA LYS A 568 22.33 -12.49 -27.95
C LYS A 568 20.90 -12.54 -28.46
N VAL A 569 19.94 -12.89 -27.59
CA VAL A 569 18.53 -13.01 -27.95
C VAL A 569 17.68 -11.82 -27.48
N CYS A 570 18.00 -11.28 -26.30
CA CYS A 570 17.37 -10.04 -25.80
C CYS A 570 18.22 -9.42 -24.69
N SER A 571 17.89 -8.18 -24.33
CA SER A 571 18.43 -7.48 -23.16
C SER A 571 17.42 -6.43 -22.70
N GLY A 572 17.51 -6.01 -21.45
CA GLY A 572 16.61 -5.02 -20.88
C GLY A 572 16.75 -4.85 -19.38
N GLU A 573 15.74 -4.27 -18.77
CA GLU A 573 15.57 -4.08 -17.34
C GLU A 573 14.52 -5.07 -16.82
N PHE A 574 14.70 -5.58 -15.57
CA PHE A 574 13.63 -6.23 -14.82
C PHE A 574 12.94 -5.20 -13.93
N PRO A 575 11.74 -4.73 -14.32
CA PRO A 575 11.07 -3.64 -13.64
C PRO A 575 10.79 -3.94 -12.17
N ASN A 576 11.12 -3.00 -11.29
CA ASN A 576 10.84 -3.05 -9.84
C ASN A 576 11.27 -4.36 -9.12
N VAL A 577 12.15 -5.15 -9.72
CA VAL A 577 12.48 -6.50 -9.27
C VAL A 577 13.06 -6.57 -7.84
N VAL A 578 13.72 -5.51 -7.38
CA VAL A 578 14.33 -5.45 -6.04
C VAL A 578 13.28 -5.32 -4.95
N ASN A 579 12.23 -4.54 -5.18
CA ASN A 579 11.16 -4.30 -4.22
C ASN A 579 9.96 -5.25 -4.43
N ASN A 580 9.87 -5.88 -5.62
CA ASN A 580 8.84 -6.86 -5.97
C ASN A 580 9.48 -8.07 -6.68
N PRO A 581 10.18 -8.96 -5.94
CA PRO A 581 10.98 -10.06 -6.50
C PRO A 581 10.10 -11.24 -6.96
N ILE A 582 9.30 -11.02 -7.99
CA ILE A 582 8.46 -12.04 -8.64
C ILE A 582 9.18 -12.68 -9.83
N TRP A 583 8.59 -13.72 -10.43
CA TRP A 583 9.08 -14.31 -11.67
C TRP A 583 9.22 -13.25 -12.77
N GLN A 584 10.41 -13.15 -13.33
CA GLN A 584 10.71 -12.35 -14.51
C GLN A 584 10.66 -13.26 -15.73
N ASN A 585 9.80 -12.92 -16.70
CA ASN A 585 9.56 -13.77 -17.87
C ASN A 585 10.11 -13.10 -19.12
N LEU A 586 10.99 -13.79 -19.81
CA LEU A 586 11.59 -13.36 -21.06
C LEU A 586 11.07 -14.24 -22.19
N THR A 587 10.46 -13.62 -23.20
CA THR A 587 10.02 -14.30 -24.41
C THR A 587 10.85 -13.84 -25.61
N PHE A 588 11.20 -14.75 -26.49
CA PHE A 588 11.98 -14.46 -27.68
C PHE A 588 11.61 -15.39 -28.83
N LYS A 589 12.08 -15.05 -30.03
CA LYS A 589 11.87 -15.90 -31.21
C LYS A 589 12.46 -17.29 -30.94
N ALA A 590 11.66 -18.34 -31.19
CA ALA A 590 12.09 -19.72 -31.03
C ALA A 590 13.45 -19.96 -31.71
N THR A 591 14.41 -20.40 -30.94
CA THR A 591 15.80 -20.67 -31.39
C THR A 591 16.26 -22.01 -30.87
N LYS A 592 17.18 -22.65 -31.58
CA LYS A 592 17.77 -23.92 -31.20
C LYS A 592 18.97 -23.66 -30.28
N ALA A 593 18.98 -24.25 -29.08
CA ALA A 593 20.02 -24.04 -28.11
C ALA A 593 20.15 -25.25 -27.16
N ARG A 594 21.36 -25.54 -26.71
CA ARG A 594 21.66 -26.39 -25.54
C ARG A 594 21.93 -25.54 -24.30
N PHE A 595 22.58 -24.40 -24.48
CA PHE A 595 22.95 -23.50 -23.38
C PHE A 595 22.19 -22.19 -23.46
N ILE A 596 21.77 -21.69 -22.30
CA ILE A 596 21.24 -20.35 -22.12
C ILE A 596 22.03 -19.65 -21.01
N ARG A 597 22.45 -18.40 -21.25
CA ARG A 597 23.17 -17.59 -20.27
C ARG A 597 22.47 -16.27 -20.06
N LEU A 598 22.12 -16.01 -18.80
CA LEU A 598 21.60 -14.73 -18.34
C LEU A 598 22.73 -13.95 -17.67
N ASP A 599 23.18 -12.87 -18.29
CA ASP A 599 24.19 -11.97 -17.74
C ASP A 599 23.49 -10.87 -16.94
N GLY A 600 23.90 -10.65 -15.68
CA GLY A 600 23.53 -9.51 -14.88
C GLY A 600 24.42 -8.31 -15.20
N GLU A 601 23.98 -7.48 -16.15
CA GLU A 601 24.65 -6.22 -16.50
C GLU A 601 24.72 -5.27 -15.32
N GLN A 602 23.63 -5.23 -14.52
CA GLN A 602 23.57 -4.59 -13.22
C GLN A 602 22.88 -5.49 -12.20
N ILE A 603 23.35 -5.44 -10.97
CA ILE A 603 22.74 -6.16 -9.84
C ILE A 603 22.48 -5.15 -8.70
N SER A 604 21.51 -5.46 -7.82
CA SER A 604 21.09 -4.57 -6.74
C SER A 604 22.18 -4.32 -5.70
N GLU A 605 22.66 -5.37 -5.08
CA GLU A 605 23.68 -5.34 -4.02
C GLU A 605 24.60 -6.55 -4.15
N GLY A 606 25.80 -6.49 -3.55
CA GLY A 606 26.77 -7.57 -3.60
C GLY A 606 27.58 -7.61 -4.88
N ASP A 607 28.33 -8.68 -5.07
CA ASP A 607 29.34 -8.84 -6.13
C ASP A 607 29.01 -9.98 -7.14
N ARG A 608 28.00 -10.81 -6.85
CA ARG A 608 27.56 -11.93 -7.69
C ARG A 608 26.05 -11.99 -7.83
N VAL A 609 25.59 -12.60 -8.92
CA VAL A 609 24.15 -12.86 -9.12
C VAL A 609 23.67 -13.99 -8.22
N LEU A 610 22.40 -13.88 -7.79
CA LEU A 610 21.70 -14.92 -7.05
C LEU A 610 20.34 -15.19 -7.72
N TYR A 611 19.76 -16.34 -7.46
CA TYR A 611 18.42 -16.71 -7.90
C TYR A 611 17.77 -17.67 -6.90
N SER A 612 16.44 -17.66 -6.85
CA SER A 612 15.67 -18.67 -6.14
C SER A 612 15.29 -19.83 -7.06
N ASP A 613 14.96 -19.53 -8.32
CA ASP A 613 14.63 -20.56 -9.32
C ASP A 613 14.84 -20.06 -10.75
N ILE A 614 15.02 -21.01 -11.69
CA ILE A 614 15.18 -20.77 -13.13
C ILE A 614 14.32 -21.78 -13.90
N ASP A 615 13.67 -21.30 -14.95
CA ASP A 615 12.91 -22.17 -15.85
C ASP A 615 13.11 -21.77 -17.32
N VAL A 616 12.92 -22.71 -18.24
CA VAL A 616 13.10 -22.52 -19.68
C VAL A 616 11.88 -23.03 -20.43
N ASN A 617 11.30 -22.19 -21.27
CA ASN A 617 10.19 -22.58 -22.13
C ASN A 617 10.71 -23.32 -23.37
N ILE A 618 10.47 -24.64 -23.41
CA ILE A 618 10.86 -25.53 -24.48
C ILE A 618 9.63 -25.77 -25.37
N ASN A 619 9.76 -25.44 -26.64
CA ASN A 619 8.75 -25.78 -27.64
C ASN A 619 8.79 -27.29 -27.91
N LYS A 620 7.61 -27.93 -27.86
CA LYS A 620 7.46 -29.34 -28.20
C LYS A 620 7.61 -29.60 -29.69
#